data_575f456f4d0094ddfa689ae469413d90
#
_entry.id   575f456f4d0094ddfa689ae469413d90
#
_cell.length_a   1.000
_cell.length_b   1.000
_cell.length_c   1.000
_cell.angle_alpha   90.00
_cell.angle_beta   90.00
_cell.angle_gamma   90.00
#
_symmetry.space_group_name_H-M   'P 1'
#
loop_
_entity.id
_entity.type
_entity.pdbx_description
1 polymer ?
#
loop_
_entity_poly.entity_id
_entity_poly.type
_entity_poly.pdbx_seq_one_letter_code
_entity_poly.pdbx_strand_id
1 'polypeptide(L)'
;ATTEIYPLSLHDALPISIGPAAPGWSAPRALPAQPLPEVSAGLPAELLSRRPDLRAAELRLREALASVDATRLSYYPQFSLTGALGGSSASLGNVLANPIATLGAGLVLPFLNRTEMQVSTDIARADYEQAVVTFRQTLYQALTDVDNALSARLRYEEQAAQLEQSLADARRAEQLYEVRYRAGAVALKPWLDAQERRRSAE
;
A
#
# COMPACT_ATOMS: atom_id res chain seq x y z
N ALA A 1 33.93 31.34 -16.15
CA ALA A 1 32.85 30.79 -15.34
C ALA A 1 33.15 29.29 -15.12
N THR A 2 33.74 28.97 -13.98
CA THR A 2 34.13 27.63 -13.57
C THR A 2 32.92 27.01 -12.89
N THR A 3 32.32 26.03 -13.53
CA THR A 3 31.21 25.24 -12.94
C THR A 3 31.83 24.26 -11.95
N GLU A 4 31.77 24.53 -10.67
CA GLU A 4 32.12 23.58 -9.62
C GLU A 4 31.03 22.47 -9.61
N ILE A 5 31.42 21.28 -10.09
CA ILE A 5 30.65 20.07 -9.95
C ILE A 5 30.90 19.57 -8.52
N TYR A 6 30.00 19.87 -7.60
CA TYR A 6 29.97 19.22 -6.28
C TYR A 6 29.72 17.74 -6.47
N PRO A 7 30.59 16.84 -5.98
CA PRO A 7 30.26 15.43 -5.93
C PRO A 7 29.13 15.26 -4.89
N LEU A 8 27.93 14.90 -5.36
CA LEU A 8 26.85 14.46 -4.49
C LEU A 8 27.37 13.27 -3.69
N SER A 9 27.66 13.49 -2.41
CA SER A 9 28.03 12.41 -1.52
C SER A 9 26.82 11.48 -1.37
N LEU A 10 27.08 10.18 -1.29
CA LEU A 10 26.03 9.14 -1.11
C LEU A 10 25.20 9.39 0.17
N HIS A 11 25.66 10.27 1.08
CA HIS A 11 24.95 10.70 2.27
C HIS A 11 23.83 11.71 2.01
N ASP A 12 23.89 12.45 0.88
CA ASP A 12 22.83 13.42 0.53
C ASP A 12 21.65 12.78 -0.23
N ALA A 13 21.79 11.49 -0.62
CA ALA A 13 20.75 10.69 -1.22
C ALA A 13 19.90 9.92 -0.17
N LEU A 14 19.76 10.46 1.04
CA LEU A 14 18.84 9.91 2.03
C LEU A 14 17.39 10.09 1.57
N PRO A 15 16.55 9.09 1.78
CA PRO A 15 15.28 8.95 1.08
C PRO A 15 14.34 10.12 1.39
N ILE A 16 13.99 10.86 0.37
CA ILE A 16 12.97 11.92 0.36
C ILE A 16 11.57 11.39 0.76
N SER A 17 11.41 10.06 0.88
CA SER A 17 10.13 9.40 1.09
C SER A 17 9.82 8.98 2.53
N ILE A 18 10.75 9.10 3.45
CA ILE A 18 10.51 8.82 4.86
C ILE A 18 10.74 10.13 5.60
N GLY A 19 9.69 10.68 6.20
CA GLY A 19 9.79 11.88 7.04
C GLY A 19 10.96 11.80 8.04
N PRO A 20 11.28 12.86 8.79
CA PRO A 20 12.46 12.91 9.64
C PRO A 20 12.57 11.63 10.45
N ALA A 21 13.71 10.95 10.34
CA ALA A 21 13.96 9.69 11.05
C ALA A 21 13.53 9.86 12.51
N ALA A 22 12.76 8.90 13.02
CA ALA A 22 12.29 8.96 14.39
C ALA A 22 13.48 9.24 15.33
N PRO A 23 13.34 10.14 16.31
CA PRO A 23 14.44 10.49 17.21
C PRO A 23 14.94 9.20 17.88
N GLY A 24 16.23 8.90 17.67
CA GLY A 24 16.89 7.69 18.18
C GLY A 24 17.13 6.60 17.14
N TRP A 25 16.69 6.74 15.88
CA TRP A 25 17.05 5.78 14.83
C TRP A 25 18.46 6.04 14.31
N SER A 26 19.30 5.02 14.36
CA SER A 26 20.62 5.01 13.70
C SER A 26 20.71 3.84 12.73
N ALA A 27 21.25 4.08 11.54
CA ALA A 27 21.47 3.00 10.58
C ALA A 27 22.41 1.93 11.19
N PRO A 28 22.08 0.64 11.09
CA PRO A 28 22.96 -0.41 11.55
C PRO A 28 24.27 -0.37 10.76
N ARG A 29 25.41 -0.42 11.45
CA ARG A 29 26.75 -0.37 10.84
C ARG A 29 27.19 -1.70 10.23
N ALA A 30 26.46 -2.77 10.48
CA ALA A 30 26.71 -4.09 9.95
C ALA A 30 25.39 -4.83 9.73
N LEU A 31 25.39 -5.77 8.79
CA LEU A 31 24.26 -6.68 8.59
C LEU A 31 24.10 -7.56 9.84
N PRO A 32 22.83 -7.82 10.27
CA PRO A 32 22.59 -8.73 11.38
C PRO A 32 23.12 -10.12 11.05
N ALA A 33 23.96 -10.69 11.91
CA ALA A 33 24.50 -12.04 11.75
C ALA A 33 23.49 -13.14 12.08
N GLN A 34 22.25 -12.80 12.46
CA GLN A 34 21.24 -13.77 12.80
C GLN A 34 20.60 -14.35 11.54
N PRO A 35 20.33 -15.67 11.50
CA PRO A 35 19.59 -16.27 10.41
C PRO A 35 18.19 -15.62 10.31
N LEU A 36 17.73 -15.45 9.09
CA LEU A 36 16.38 -14.92 8.85
C LEU A 36 15.36 -15.85 9.51
N PRO A 37 14.32 -15.28 10.21
CA PRO A 37 13.29 -16.10 10.84
C PRO A 37 12.60 -16.98 9.81
N GLU A 38 12.31 -18.22 10.18
CA GLU A 38 11.54 -19.13 9.32
C GLU A 38 10.13 -18.55 9.12
N VAL A 39 9.78 -18.31 7.87
CA VAL A 39 8.43 -17.90 7.48
C VAL A 39 7.71 -19.13 6.96
N SER A 40 6.79 -19.68 7.74
CA SER A 40 5.87 -20.70 7.22
C SER A 40 4.95 -20.07 6.19
N ALA A 41 4.86 -20.70 5.00
CA ALA A 41 3.84 -20.33 4.03
C ALA A 41 2.46 -20.59 4.66
N GLY A 42 1.74 -19.50 4.98
CA GLY A 42 0.36 -19.61 5.50
C GLY A 42 -0.59 -20.10 4.42
N LEU A 43 -1.73 -20.66 4.82
CA LEU A 43 -2.78 -21.04 3.88
C LEU A 43 -3.29 -19.78 3.12
N PRO A 44 -3.61 -19.88 1.81
CA PRO A 44 -4.13 -18.76 1.02
C PRO A 44 -5.33 -18.06 1.66
N ALA A 45 -6.18 -18.79 2.38
CA ALA A 45 -7.34 -18.25 3.10
C ALA A 45 -6.95 -17.29 4.26
N GLU A 46 -5.78 -17.47 4.87
CA GLU A 46 -5.31 -16.58 5.93
C GLU A 46 -4.87 -15.20 5.38
N LEU A 47 -4.50 -15.13 4.10
CA LEU A 47 -4.15 -13.86 3.45
C LEU A 47 -5.31 -12.89 3.45
N LEU A 48 -6.55 -13.37 3.29
CA LEU A 48 -7.77 -12.56 3.30
C LEU A 48 -7.94 -11.79 4.61
N SER A 49 -7.54 -12.39 5.72
CA SER A 49 -7.67 -11.75 7.04
C SER A 49 -6.47 -10.89 7.44
N ARG A 50 -5.28 -11.19 6.91
CA ARG A 50 -4.02 -10.54 7.30
C ARG A 50 -3.66 -9.34 6.45
N ARG A 51 -4.02 -9.35 5.15
CA ARG A 51 -3.69 -8.27 4.22
C ARG A 51 -4.76 -7.17 4.24
N PRO A 52 -4.40 -5.91 4.58
CA PRO A 52 -5.37 -4.81 4.64
C PRO A 52 -5.93 -4.41 3.27
N ASP A 53 -5.17 -4.62 2.17
CA ASP A 53 -5.60 -4.36 0.80
C ASP A 53 -6.72 -5.31 0.37
N LEU A 54 -6.62 -6.61 0.68
CA LEU A 54 -7.67 -7.59 0.41
C LEU A 54 -8.93 -7.30 1.23
N ARG A 55 -8.77 -6.94 2.50
CA ARG A 55 -9.88 -6.55 3.36
C ARG A 55 -10.59 -5.30 2.82
N ALA A 56 -9.84 -4.31 2.35
CA ALA A 56 -10.40 -3.12 1.72
C ALA A 56 -11.17 -3.46 0.44
N ALA A 57 -10.63 -4.35 -0.41
CA ALA A 57 -11.29 -4.81 -1.62
C ALA A 57 -12.58 -5.60 -1.31
N GLU A 58 -12.59 -6.43 -0.26
CA GLU A 58 -13.79 -7.12 0.21
C GLU A 58 -14.88 -6.13 0.69
N LEU A 59 -14.50 -5.12 1.46
CA LEU A 59 -15.45 -4.11 1.93
C LEU A 59 -16.05 -3.31 0.77
N ARG A 60 -15.26 -2.96 -0.25
CA ARG A 60 -15.77 -2.31 -1.47
C ARG A 60 -16.73 -3.21 -2.25
N LEU A 61 -16.46 -4.50 -2.29
CA LEU A 61 -17.38 -5.47 -2.91
C LEU A 61 -18.72 -5.53 -2.17
N ARG A 62 -18.68 -5.51 -0.83
CA ARG A 62 -19.90 -5.45 0.00
C ARG A 62 -20.64 -4.13 -0.16
N GLU A 63 -19.93 -3.03 -0.27
CA GLU A 63 -20.52 -1.72 -0.56
C GLU A 63 -21.24 -1.72 -1.91
N ALA A 64 -20.63 -2.23 -2.97
CA ALA A 64 -21.25 -2.33 -4.28
C ALA A 64 -22.52 -3.20 -4.24
N LEU A 65 -22.52 -4.32 -3.50
CA LEU A 65 -23.69 -5.15 -3.30
C LEU A 65 -24.81 -4.40 -2.55
N ALA A 66 -24.46 -3.69 -1.47
CA ALA A 66 -25.42 -2.87 -0.72
C ALA A 66 -25.98 -1.72 -1.57
N SER A 67 -25.19 -1.17 -2.49
CA SER A 67 -25.63 -0.15 -3.45
C SER A 67 -26.70 -0.68 -4.42
N VAL A 68 -26.58 -1.93 -4.89
CA VAL A 68 -27.64 -2.59 -5.70
C VAL A 68 -28.94 -2.66 -4.91
N ASP A 69 -28.88 -3.11 -3.65
CA ASP A 69 -30.06 -3.21 -2.80
C ASP A 69 -30.66 -1.82 -2.50
N ALA A 70 -29.83 -0.82 -2.19
CA ALA A 70 -30.27 0.55 -1.97
C ALA A 70 -30.94 1.15 -3.21
N THR A 71 -30.36 0.94 -4.40
CA THR A 71 -30.96 1.38 -5.67
C THR A 71 -32.32 0.76 -5.89
N ARG A 72 -32.46 -0.54 -5.65
CA ARG A 72 -33.75 -1.24 -5.76
C ARG A 72 -34.78 -0.73 -4.75
N LEU A 73 -34.36 -0.48 -3.50
CA LEU A 73 -35.22 -0.01 -2.43
C LEU A 73 -35.66 1.46 -2.63
N SER A 74 -34.86 2.28 -3.33
CA SER A 74 -35.21 3.67 -3.60
C SER A 74 -36.48 3.85 -4.45
N TYR A 75 -36.89 2.78 -5.17
CA TYR A 75 -38.11 2.77 -5.96
C TYR A 75 -39.37 2.32 -5.18
N TYR A 76 -39.25 2.05 -3.87
CA TYR A 76 -40.43 1.83 -3.04
C TYR A 76 -41.18 3.14 -2.78
N PRO A 77 -42.50 3.08 -2.44
CA PRO A 77 -43.27 4.25 -2.08
C PRO A 77 -42.64 5.03 -0.92
N GLN A 78 -42.49 6.35 -1.11
CA GLN A 78 -41.94 7.22 -0.09
C GLN A 78 -43.04 8.08 0.51
N PHE A 79 -43.17 7.97 1.82
CA PHE A 79 -44.13 8.82 2.60
C PHE A 79 -43.34 9.90 3.30
N SER A 80 -43.78 11.15 3.13
CA SER A 80 -43.24 12.30 3.83
C SER A 80 -44.31 12.97 4.67
N LEU A 81 -43.96 13.30 5.90
CA LEU A 81 -44.80 14.13 6.79
C LEU A 81 -43.98 15.36 7.18
N THR A 82 -44.50 16.53 6.87
CA THR A 82 -43.86 17.80 7.18
C THR A 82 -44.71 18.58 8.14
N GLY A 83 -44.12 19.14 9.19
CA GLY A 83 -44.77 20.03 10.13
C GLY A 83 -43.94 21.28 10.31
N ALA A 84 -44.59 22.44 10.25
CA ALA A 84 -43.98 23.72 10.55
C ALA A 84 -44.84 24.49 11.53
N LEU A 85 -44.21 25.06 12.56
CA LEU A 85 -44.82 25.98 13.49
C LEU A 85 -44.08 27.29 13.38
N GLY A 86 -44.82 28.36 13.20
CA GLY A 86 -44.26 29.70 13.05
C GLY A 86 -45.23 30.79 13.53
N GLY A 87 -44.76 32.00 13.56
CA GLY A 87 -45.59 33.20 13.79
C GLY A 87 -45.22 34.24 12.72
N SER A 88 -46.20 34.96 12.21
CA SER A 88 -45.98 36.04 11.27
C SER A 88 -46.57 37.33 11.87
N SER A 89 -45.73 38.35 12.02
CA SER A 89 -46.16 39.66 12.51
C SER A 89 -45.29 40.76 11.92
N ALA A 90 -45.91 41.95 11.72
CA ALA A 90 -45.21 43.20 11.33
C ALA A 90 -44.33 43.77 12.45
N SER A 91 -44.48 43.32 13.71
CA SER A 91 -43.68 43.73 14.85
C SER A 91 -43.26 42.56 15.71
N LEU A 92 -42.01 42.59 16.21
CA LEU A 92 -41.41 41.53 17.04
C LEU A 92 -42.22 41.19 18.30
N GLY A 93 -42.92 42.19 18.91
CA GLY A 93 -43.71 41.97 20.10
C GLY A 93 -45.01 41.18 19.88
N ASN A 94 -45.44 41.02 18.63
CA ASN A 94 -46.73 40.36 18.30
C ASN A 94 -46.49 39.01 17.52
N VAL A 95 -45.27 38.54 17.43
CA VAL A 95 -44.93 37.27 16.69
C VAL A 95 -45.67 36.07 17.26
N LEU A 96 -45.90 36.05 18.58
CA LEU A 96 -46.60 34.97 19.27
C LEU A 96 -48.16 35.17 19.25
N ALA A 97 -48.65 36.32 18.81
CA ALA A 97 -50.10 36.62 18.74
C ALA A 97 -50.79 35.97 17.53
N ASN A 98 -49.99 35.60 16.46
CA ASN A 98 -50.49 34.95 15.26
C ASN A 98 -49.71 33.63 15.00
N PRO A 99 -49.96 32.57 15.77
CA PRO A 99 -49.35 31.27 15.51
C PRO A 99 -49.88 30.66 14.22
N ILE A 100 -48.99 30.18 13.36
CA ILE A 100 -49.27 29.43 12.14
C ILE A 100 -48.76 28.03 12.33
N ALA A 101 -49.62 27.02 12.22
CA ALA A 101 -49.27 25.64 12.18
C ALA A 101 -49.57 25.06 10.79
N THR A 102 -48.58 24.50 10.14
CA THR A 102 -48.73 23.84 8.85
C THR A 102 -48.37 22.36 8.99
N LEU A 103 -49.29 21.49 8.59
CA LEU A 103 -49.03 20.03 8.50
C LEU A 103 -49.27 19.61 7.04
N GLY A 104 -48.26 18.98 6.45
CA GLY A 104 -48.31 18.47 5.09
C GLY A 104 -47.99 16.98 5.06
N ALA A 105 -48.70 16.22 4.24
CA ALA A 105 -48.39 14.84 3.95
C ALA A 105 -48.15 14.68 2.45
N GLY A 106 -47.07 14.00 2.07
CA GLY A 106 -46.72 13.72 0.68
C GLY A 106 -46.54 12.21 0.45
N LEU A 107 -46.88 11.74 -0.75
CA LEU A 107 -46.64 10.39 -1.22
C LEU A 107 -45.96 10.47 -2.59
N VAL A 108 -44.77 9.88 -2.69
CA VAL A 108 -44.05 9.76 -3.95
C VAL A 108 -44.00 8.27 -4.34
N LEU A 109 -44.31 7.98 -5.61
CA LEU A 109 -44.40 6.62 -6.14
C LEU A 109 -43.37 6.41 -7.29
N PRO A 110 -42.05 6.25 -6.98
CA PRO A 110 -41.00 6.17 -8.01
C PRO A 110 -41.13 4.93 -8.90
N PHE A 111 -41.70 3.83 -8.40
CA PHE A 111 -41.87 2.57 -9.14
C PHE A 111 -42.75 2.69 -10.40
N LEU A 112 -43.47 3.79 -10.58
CA LEU A 112 -44.25 4.05 -11.78
C LEU A 112 -43.34 4.30 -12.99
N ASN A 113 -42.12 4.78 -12.78
CA ASN A 113 -41.12 4.92 -13.83
C ASN A 113 -40.31 3.61 -13.99
N ARG A 114 -40.92 2.60 -14.58
CA ARG A 114 -40.37 1.26 -14.72
C ARG A 114 -39.08 1.23 -15.52
N THR A 115 -38.96 2.05 -16.58
CA THR A 115 -37.76 2.10 -17.45
C THR A 115 -36.57 2.62 -16.68
N GLU A 116 -36.73 3.71 -15.94
CA GLU A 116 -35.66 4.26 -15.10
C GLU A 116 -35.24 3.29 -13.98
N MET A 117 -36.20 2.64 -13.34
CA MET A 117 -35.94 1.62 -12.32
C MET A 117 -35.10 0.46 -12.89
N GLN A 118 -35.43 -0.05 -14.06
CA GLN A 118 -34.68 -1.14 -14.70
C GLN A 118 -33.25 -0.68 -15.03
N VAL A 119 -33.12 0.44 -15.76
CA VAL A 119 -31.81 0.97 -16.17
C VAL A 119 -30.91 1.23 -14.95
N SER A 120 -31.43 1.91 -13.92
CA SER A 120 -30.67 2.19 -12.72
C SER A 120 -30.24 0.90 -11.97
N THR A 121 -31.14 -0.09 -11.92
CA THR A 121 -30.80 -1.38 -11.30
C THR A 121 -29.77 -2.15 -12.11
N ASP A 122 -29.85 -2.13 -13.44
CA ASP A 122 -28.90 -2.79 -14.32
C ASP A 122 -27.52 -2.13 -14.26
N ILE A 123 -27.45 -0.79 -14.16
CA ILE A 123 -26.20 -0.06 -13.90
C ILE A 123 -25.59 -0.51 -12.56
N ALA A 124 -26.36 -0.50 -11.48
CA ALA A 124 -25.86 -0.90 -10.17
C ALA A 124 -25.38 -2.36 -10.15
N ARG A 125 -26.00 -3.26 -10.91
CA ARG A 125 -25.53 -4.64 -11.07
C ARG A 125 -24.23 -4.72 -11.85
N ALA A 126 -24.08 -3.96 -12.94
CA ALA A 126 -22.85 -3.89 -13.71
C ALA A 126 -21.68 -3.38 -12.85
N ASP A 127 -21.93 -2.38 -12.00
CA ASP A 127 -20.94 -1.87 -11.05
C ASP A 127 -20.53 -2.96 -10.02
N TYR A 128 -21.49 -3.73 -9.54
CA TYR A 128 -21.18 -4.87 -8.67
C TYR A 128 -20.35 -5.94 -9.38
N GLU A 129 -20.69 -6.31 -10.62
CA GLU A 129 -19.89 -7.26 -11.41
C GLU A 129 -18.47 -6.75 -11.65
N GLN A 130 -18.31 -5.48 -11.92
CA GLN A 130 -16.98 -4.83 -12.01
C GLN A 130 -16.21 -4.94 -10.68
N ALA A 131 -16.88 -4.71 -9.55
CA ALA A 131 -16.27 -4.86 -8.22
C ALA A 131 -15.82 -6.29 -7.95
N VAL A 132 -16.58 -7.31 -8.40
CA VAL A 132 -16.21 -8.74 -8.32
C VAL A 132 -14.91 -9.00 -9.10
N VAL A 133 -14.82 -8.50 -10.33
CA VAL A 133 -13.61 -8.66 -11.16
C VAL A 133 -12.40 -7.99 -10.49
N THR A 134 -12.58 -6.78 -9.98
CA THR A 134 -11.53 -6.02 -9.28
C THR A 134 -11.06 -6.77 -8.03
N PHE A 135 -11.98 -7.33 -7.25
CA PHE A 135 -11.63 -8.14 -6.07
C PHE A 135 -10.80 -9.37 -6.47
N ARG A 136 -11.22 -10.10 -7.50
CA ARG A 136 -10.47 -11.28 -8.01
C ARG A 136 -9.05 -10.88 -8.46
N GLN A 137 -8.91 -9.77 -9.18
CA GLN A 137 -7.60 -9.27 -9.61
C GLN A 137 -6.71 -8.94 -8.42
N THR A 138 -7.24 -8.25 -7.41
CA THR A 138 -6.50 -7.94 -6.17
C THR A 138 -6.07 -9.20 -5.45
N LEU A 139 -6.94 -10.23 -5.41
CA LEU A 139 -6.61 -11.52 -4.81
C LEU A 139 -5.48 -12.24 -5.55
N TYR A 140 -5.54 -12.31 -6.89
CA TYR A 140 -4.49 -12.94 -7.68
C TYR A 140 -3.16 -12.20 -7.56
N GLN A 141 -3.19 -10.86 -7.55
CA GLN A 141 -1.99 -10.06 -7.32
C GLN A 141 -1.39 -10.35 -5.94
N ALA A 142 -2.22 -10.43 -4.91
CA ALA A 142 -1.78 -10.73 -3.56
C ALA A 142 -1.11 -12.11 -3.44
N LEU A 143 -1.64 -13.12 -4.13
CA LEU A 143 -1.03 -14.46 -4.18
C LEU A 143 0.31 -14.43 -4.91
N THR A 144 0.37 -13.75 -6.06
CA THR A 144 1.61 -13.58 -6.83
C THR A 144 2.69 -12.86 -6.03
N ASP A 145 2.32 -11.82 -5.27
CA ASP A 145 3.25 -11.09 -4.40
C ASP A 145 3.87 -12.00 -3.34
N VAL A 146 3.07 -12.88 -2.74
CA VAL A 146 3.55 -13.86 -1.74
C VAL A 146 4.51 -14.87 -2.37
N ASP A 147 4.16 -15.43 -3.52
CA ASP A 147 5.01 -16.39 -4.23
C ASP A 147 6.34 -15.75 -4.64
N ASN A 148 6.29 -14.51 -5.14
CA ASN A 148 7.49 -13.76 -5.49
C ASN A 148 8.36 -13.47 -4.25
N ALA A 149 7.73 -13.07 -3.13
CA ALA A 149 8.46 -12.79 -1.89
C ALA A 149 9.13 -14.04 -1.31
N LEU A 150 8.45 -15.19 -1.33
CA LEU A 150 9.02 -16.48 -0.89
C LEU A 150 10.16 -16.92 -1.79
N SER A 151 9.99 -16.82 -3.11
CA SER A 151 11.04 -17.14 -4.09
C SER A 151 12.25 -16.21 -3.95
N ALA A 152 12.00 -14.91 -3.78
CA ALA A 152 13.05 -13.91 -3.59
C ALA A 152 13.85 -14.19 -2.31
N ARG A 153 13.18 -14.58 -1.22
CA ARG A 153 13.84 -14.93 0.04
C ARG A 153 14.85 -16.06 -0.14
N LEU A 154 14.41 -17.17 -0.77
CA LEU A 154 15.30 -18.33 -1.01
C LEU A 154 16.52 -17.94 -1.87
N ARG A 155 16.29 -17.16 -2.94
CA ARG A 155 17.37 -16.71 -3.82
C ARG A 155 18.33 -15.74 -3.13
N TYR A 156 17.83 -14.84 -2.28
CA TYR A 156 18.70 -13.94 -1.52
C TYR A 156 19.53 -14.69 -0.48
N GLU A 157 19.00 -15.74 0.13
CA GLU A 157 19.73 -16.59 1.06
C GLU A 157 20.90 -17.31 0.35
N GLU A 158 20.63 -17.90 -0.82
CA GLU A 158 21.67 -18.49 -1.68
C GLU A 158 22.71 -17.45 -2.14
N GLN A 159 22.24 -16.27 -2.57
CA GLN A 159 23.12 -15.19 -3.01
C GLN A 159 24.00 -14.68 -1.86
N ALA A 160 23.46 -14.52 -0.66
CA ALA A 160 24.23 -14.09 0.50
C ALA A 160 25.37 -15.07 0.81
N ALA A 161 25.08 -16.37 0.78
CA ALA A 161 26.12 -17.41 0.97
C ALA A 161 27.24 -17.34 -0.09
N GLN A 162 26.87 -17.08 -1.35
CA GLN A 162 27.86 -16.93 -2.44
C GLN A 162 28.70 -15.65 -2.29
N LEU A 163 28.09 -14.54 -1.85
CA LEU A 163 28.79 -13.28 -1.61
C LEU A 163 29.75 -13.42 -0.41
N GLU A 164 29.36 -14.09 0.66
CA GLU A 164 30.23 -14.37 1.80
C GLU A 164 31.44 -15.22 1.38
N GLN A 165 31.21 -16.24 0.55
CA GLN A 165 32.30 -17.05 0.01
C GLN A 165 33.25 -16.22 -0.87
N SER A 166 32.71 -15.37 -1.75
CA SER A 166 33.48 -14.47 -2.61
C SER A 166 34.34 -13.50 -1.79
N LEU A 167 33.76 -12.94 -0.72
CA LEU A 167 34.48 -12.07 0.20
C LEU A 167 35.62 -12.80 0.93
N ALA A 168 35.36 -14.03 1.39
CA ALA A 168 36.38 -14.86 2.03
C ALA A 168 37.56 -15.18 1.08
N ASP A 169 37.26 -15.48 -0.18
CA ASP A 169 38.26 -15.77 -1.21
C ASP A 169 39.03 -14.48 -1.57
N ALA A 170 38.39 -13.35 -1.68
CA ALA A 170 39.04 -12.06 -1.93
C ALA A 170 40.00 -11.68 -0.78
N ARG A 171 39.56 -11.86 0.49
CA ARG A 171 40.43 -11.65 1.67
C ARG A 171 41.65 -12.56 1.67
N ARG A 172 41.46 -13.84 1.32
CA ARG A 172 42.56 -14.81 1.22
C ARG A 172 43.52 -14.43 0.10
N ALA A 173 43.01 -14.00 -1.06
CA ALA A 173 43.84 -13.57 -2.18
C ALA A 173 44.67 -12.33 -1.80
N GLU A 174 44.07 -11.32 -1.14
CA GLU A 174 44.81 -10.14 -0.67
C GLU A 174 45.97 -10.54 0.27
N GLN A 175 45.70 -11.39 1.26
CA GLN A 175 46.74 -11.88 2.19
C GLN A 175 47.89 -12.58 1.48
N LEU A 176 47.58 -13.42 0.50
CA LEU A 176 48.60 -14.12 -0.29
C LEU A 176 49.47 -13.19 -1.13
N TYR A 177 48.84 -12.17 -1.77
CA TYR A 177 49.58 -11.16 -2.53
C TYR A 177 50.38 -10.24 -1.63
N GLU A 178 49.91 -9.92 -0.45
CA GLU A 178 50.67 -9.16 0.55
C GLU A 178 51.95 -9.89 0.98
N VAL A 179 51.85 -11.17 1.31
CA VAL A 179 53.01 -11.99 1.69
C VAL A 179 54.01 -12.08 0.54
N ARG A 180 53.57 -12.32 -0.70
CA ARG A 180 54.44 -12.39 -1.88
C ARG A 180 55.09 -11.04 -2.21
N TYR A 181 54.39 -9.96 -2.05
CA TYR A 181 54.96 -8.60 -2.22
C TYR A 181 56.05 -8.33 -1.20
N ARG A 182 55.76 -8.59 0.09
CA ARG A 182 56.79 -8.44 1.16
C ARG A 182 58.01 -9.30 0.96
N ALA A 183 57.85 -10.48 0.35
CA ALA A 183 58.95 -11.37 -0.02
C ALA A 183 59.69 -10.95 -1.33
N GLY A 184 59.25 -9.85 -1.98
CA GLY A 184 59.81 -9.43 -3.27
C GLY A 184 59.43 -10.31 -4.47
N ALA A 185 58.51 -11.23 -4.33
CA ALA A 185 58.15 -12.20 -5.37
C ALA A 185 57.14 -11.64 -6.39
N VAL A 186 56.43 -10.53 -6.10
CA VAL A 186 55.48 -9.87 -7.00
C VAL A 186 55.60 -8.35 -6.90
N ALA A 187 55.23 -7.66 -7.96
CA ALA A 187 55.16 -6.19 -7.97
C ALA A 187 54.00 -5.67 -7.11
N LEU A 188 53.99 -4.38 -6.82
CA LEU A 188 52.98 -3.73 -6.00
C LEU A 188 51.57 -3.78 -6.61
N LYS A 189 51.45 -3.67 -7.93
CA LYS A 189 50.18 -3.62 -8.64
C LYS A 189 49.26 -4.84 -8.37
N PRO A 190 49.67 -6.11 -8.48
CA PRO A 190 48.84 -7.26 -8.15
C PRO A 190 48.30 -7.26 -6.72
N TRP A 191 49.00 -6.69 -5.75
CA TRP A 191 48.51 -6.57 -4.39
C TRP A 191 47.47 -5.47 -4.29
N LEU A 192 47.65 -4.30 -4.92
CA LEU A 192 46.62 -3.23 -4.95
C LEU A 192 45.36 -3.69 -5.67
N ASP A 193 45.49 -4.43 -6.78
CA ASP A 193 44.33 -5.01 -7.49
C ASP A 193 43.55 -6.01 -6.59
N ALA A 194 44.26 -6.76 -5.74
CA ALA A 194 43.61 -7.68 -4.77
C ALA A 194 42.92 -6.93 -3.64
N GLN A 195 43.48 -5.81 -3.15
CA GLN A 195 42.83 -4.94 -2.18
C GLN A 195 41.54 -4.32 -2.75
N GLU A 196 41.57 -3.87 -3.99
CA GLU A 196 40.40 -3.30 -4.65
C GLU A 196 39.28 -4.34 -4.80
N ARG A 197 39.62 -5.57 -5.21
CA ARG A 197 38.65 -6.67 -5.29
C ARG A 197 38.01 -6.99 -3.94
N ARG A 198 38.79 -7.02 -2.85
CA ARG A 198 38.25 -7.22 -1.52
C ARG A 198 37.29 -6.10 -1.13
N ARG A 199 37.66 -4.82 -1.38
CA ARG A 199 36.78 -3.68 -1.10
C ARG A 199 35.49 -3.71 -1.91
N SER A 200 35.58 -4.17 -3.16
CA SER A 200 34.40 -4.31 -4.01
C SER A 200 33.47 -5.46 -3.58
N ALA A 201 34.02 -6.47 -2.87
CA ALA A 201 33.27 -7.60 -2.34
C ALA A 201 32.70 -7.33 -0.93
N GLU A 202 33.12 -6.27 -0.25
CA GLU A 202 32.66 -5.82 1.07
C GLU A 202 31.41 -4.98 0.99
#